data_9fff3c294ebf20d69ea61f772fefb98d
#
_entry.id   9fff3c294ebf20d69ea61f772fefb98d
#
_cell.length_a   1.000
_cell.length_b   1.000
_cell.length_c   1.000
_cell.angle_alpha   90.00
_cell.angle_beta   90.00
_cell.angle_gamma   90.00
#
_symmetry.space_group_name_H-M   'P 1'
#
loop_
_entity.id
_entity.type
_entity.pdbx_description
1 polymer ?
#
loop_
_entity_poly.entity_id
_entity_poly.type
_entity_poly.pdbx_seq_one_letter_code
_entity_poly.pdbx_strand_id
1 'polypeptide(L)'
;MPTFNQLVRKGREVLVTKSTAPALQKSYNSQKKQYTTMNSPQKRGVCTAVRTMTPKKPNSALRKVARVRLTNGIEVTSYIPGIGHNLQEHSVVLIRGGRVKDLHGVRYHIIRGTLDTQGVANRNQARSKYGAKRPKAGAKK
;
A
#
# COMPACT_ATOMS: atom_id res chain seq x y z
N MET A 1 35.98 -15.63 12.13
CA MET A 1 35.82 -15.38 10.69
C MET A 1 35.94 -16.69 9.94
N PRO A 2 34.98 -17.03 9.08
CA PRO A 2 35.10 -18.25 8.30
C PRO A 2 36.15 -18.12 7.20
N THR A 3 36.80 -19.22 6.90
CA THR A 3 37.76 -19.27 5.78
C THR A 3 37.02 -19.45 4.46
N PHE A 4 37.74 -19.22 3.35
CA PHE A 4 37.14 -19.43 2.03
C PHE A 4 36.68 -20.87 1.84
N ASN A 5 37.45 -21.83 2.34
CA ASN A 5 37.06 -23.25 2.23
C ASN A 5 35.80 -23.57 3.02
N GLN A 6 35.63 -22.95 4.18
CA GLN A 6 34.41 -23.11 4.96
C GLN A 6 33.20 -22.53 4.25
N LEU A 7 33.35 -21.40 3.58
CA LEU A 7 32.25 -20.80 2.82
C LEU A 7 31.89 -21.61 1.58
N VAL A 8 32.86 -22.27 0.96
CA VAL A 8 32.60 -23.14 -0.18
C VAL A 8 31.82 -24.38 0.25
N ARG A 9 32.13 -24.94 1.42
CA ARG A 9 31.46 -26.15 1.93
C ARG A 9 30.05 -25.86 2.45
N LYS A 10 29.91 -24.78 3.22
CA LYS A 10 28.66 -24.46 3.90
C LYS A 10 28.30 -22.97 3.73
N GLY A 11 28.33 -22.44 2.56
CA GLY A 11 28.12 -21.04 2.32
C GLY A 11 27.03 -20.41 3.21
N ARG A 12 27.00 -19.10 3.22
CA ARG A 12 25.97 -18.36 3.96
C ARG A 12 24.63 -18.51 3.27
N GLU A 13 23.62 -18.78 4.06
CA GLU A 13 22.26 -18.86 3.55
C GLU A 13 21.55 -17.53 3.82
N VAL A 14 20.82 -17.07 2.81
CA VAL A 14 20.00 -15.87 2.98
C VAL A 14 18.71 -16.29 3.67
N LEU A 15 18.40 -15.62 4.78
CA LEU A 15 17.17 -15.90 5.50
C LEU A 15 15.99 -15.46 4.64
N VAL A 16 15.02 -16.35 4.53
CA VAL A 16 13.77 -16.07 3.83
C VAL A 16 12.74 -15.61 4.86
N THR A 17 12.27 -14.39 4.72
CA THR A 17 11.25 -13.84 5.61
C THR A 17 9.90 -13.81 4.90
N LYS A 18 8.84 -13.95 5.69
CA LYS A 18 7.50 -13.81 5.16
C LYS A 18 7.24 -12.35 4.79
N SER A 19 6.46 -12.15 3.72
CA SER A 19 6.04 -10.81 3.34
C SER A 19 5.17 -10.18 4.43
N THR A 20 5.35 -8.90 4.66
CA THR A 20 4.47 -8.13 5.56
C THR A 20 3.17 -7.74 4.89
N ALA A 21 3.01 -8.03 3.59
CA ALA A 21 1.82 -7.71 2.82
C ALA A 21 1.21 -8.99 2.22
N PRO A 22 0.66 -9.89 3.05
CA PRO A 22 0.18 -11.19 2.55
C PRO A 22 -0.99 -11.08 1.58
N ALA A 23 -1.80 -10.03 1.65
CA ALA A 23 -2.92 -9.85 0.75
C ALA A 23 -2.48 -9.62 -0.70
N LEU A 24 -1.25 -9.19 -0.92
CA LEU A 24 -0.72 -8.96 -2.27
C LEU A 24 -0.12 -10.22 -2.89
N GLN A 25 -0.08 -11.32 -2.14
CA GLN A 25 0.55 -12.56 -2.59
C GLN A 25 -0.44 -13.61 -3.05
N LYS A 26 -1.75 -13.33 -2.98
CA LYS A 26 -2.77 -14.28 -3.39
C LYS A 26 -3.60 -13.71 -4.52
N SER A 27 -3.92 -14.57 -5.46
CA SER A 27 -4.79 -14.26 -6.59
C SER A 27 -5.87 -15.32 -6.67
N TYR A 28 -7.07 -14.93 -7.11
CA TYR A 28 -8.19 -15.84 -7.23
C TYR A 28 -8.50 -16.11 -8.69
N ASN A 29 -8.51 -17.38 -9.07
CA ASN A 29 -8.89 -17.78 -10.41
C ASN A 29 -10.37 -18.15 -10.40
N SER A 30 -11.21 -17.29 -10.98
CA SER A 30 -12.65 -17.48 -10.95
C SER A 30 -13.14 -18.66 -11.80
N GLN A 31 -12.40 -19.00 -12.85
CA GLN A 31 -12.76 -20.16 -13.69
C GLN A 31 -12.56 -21.48 -12.96
N LYS A 32 -11.46 -21.59 -12.24
CA LYS A 32 -11.13 -22.80 -11.48
C LYS A 32 -11.58 -22.72 -10.03
N LYS A 33 -12.07 -21.57 -9.61
CA LYS A 33 -12.51 -21.30 -8.23
C LYS A 33 -11.43 -21.66 -7.19
N GLN A 34 -10.17 -21.32 -7.51
CA GLN A 34 -9.03 -21.59 -6.66
C GLN A 34 -8.21 -20.34 -6.44
N TYR A 35 -7.51 -20.29 -5.30
CA TYR A 35 -6.51 -19.27 -5.06
C TYR A 35 -5.18 -19.73 -5.61
N THR A 36 -4.45 -18.80 -6.20
CA THR A 36 -3.08 -19.04 -6.67
C THR A 36 -2.13 -18.13 -5.93
N THR A 37 -0.89 -18.59 -5.75
CA THR A 37 0.14 -17.75 -5.16
C THR A 37 0.76 -16.89 -6.26
N MET A 38 0.71 -15.59 -6.09
CA MET A 38 1.25 -14.65 -7.07
C MET A 38 1.75 -13.41 -6.34
N ASN A 39 3.00 -13.06 -6.59
CA ASN A 39 3.57 -11.84 -6.01
C ASN A 39 3.16 -10.66 -6.86
N SER A 40 2.36 -9.80 -6.30
CA SER A 40 1.89 -8.59 -6.99
C SER A 40 2.37 -7.36 -6.22
N PRO A 41 2.96 -6.36 -6.91
CA PRO A 41 3.36 -5.13 -6.20
C PRO A 41 2.19 -4.27 -5.78
N GLN A 42 1.08 -4.34 -6.53
CA GLN A 42 -0.15 -3.61 -6.21
C GLN A 42 -1.37 -4.47 -6.51
N LYS A 43 -2.49 -4.12 -5.89
CA LYS A 43 -3.78 -4.75 -6.14
C LYS A 43 -4.87 -3.69 -6.18
N ARG A 44 -5.83 -3.89 -7.07
CA ARG A 44 -7.01 -3.04 -7.13
C ARG A 44 -8.03 -3.52 -6.11
N GLY A 45 -8.77 -2.58 -5.56
CA GLY A 45 -9.84 -2.91 -4.64
C GLY A 45 -10.91 -1.83 -4.61
N VAL A 46 -11.96 -2.10 -3.87
CA VAL A 46 -13.08 -1.17 -3.69
C VAL A 46 -13.17 -0.81 -2.22
N CYS A 47 -13.28 0.49 -1.93
CA CYS A 47 -13.43 0.95 -0.56
C CYS A 47 -14.76 0.51 0.01
N THR A 48 -14.74 -0.19 1.13
CA THR A 48 -15.96 -0.58 1.84
C THR A 48 -16.31 0.40 2.95
N ALA A 49 -15.31 1.12 3.47
CA ALA A 49 -15.51 2.16 4.48
C ALA A 49 -14.32 3.11 4.44
N VAL A 50 -14.57 4.38 4.67
CA VAL A 50 -13.50 5.39 4.80
C VAL A 50 -13.67 6.06 6.15
N ARG A 51 -12.61 6.04 6.95
CA ARG A 51 -12.68 6.56 8.31
C ARG A 51 -11.32 7.08 8.76
N THR A 52 -11.28 7.58 9.99
CA THR A 52 -10.03 8.04 10.59
C THR A 52 -9.65 7.11 11.73
N MET A 53 -8.36 7.06 12.04
CA MET A 53 -7.85 6.28 13.16
C MET A 53 -6.88 7.13 13.97
N THR A 54 -6.87 6.90 15.27
CA THR A 54 -5.86 7.50 16.14
C THR A 54 -4.59 6.67 16.06
N PRO A 55 -3.40 7.31 16.05
CA PRO A 55 -2.15 6.59 16.02
C PRO A 55 -1.81 6.01 17.40
N LYS A 56 -0.74 5.22 17.43
CA LYS A 56 -0.20 4.68 18.67
C LYS A 56 0.37 5.80 19.52
N LYS A 57 0.33 5.59 20.85
CA LYS A 57 1.04 6.50 21.76
C LYS A 57 2.54 6.51 21.43
N PRO A 58 3.24 7.60 21.55
CA PRO A 58 2.83 8.89 22.11
C PRO A 58 2.22 9.87 21.09
N ASN A 59 1.92 9.43 19.88
CA ASN A 59 1.43 10.34 18.84
C ASN A 59 -0.07 10.56 18.97
N SER A 60 -0.53 11.70 18.47
CA SER A 60 -1.94 12.07 18.45
C SER A 60 -2.26 12.76 17.13
N ALA A 61 -3.30 12.28 16.47
CA ALA A 61 -3.77 12.84 15.20
C ALA A 61 -5.00 12.08 14.76
N LEU A 62 -5.60 12.51 13.66
CA LEU A 62 -6.64 11.76 12.97
C LEU A 62 -6.06 11.29 11.63
N ARG A 63 -5.61 10.03 11.59
CA ARG A 63 -5.04 9.45 10.38
C ARG A 63 -6.15 8.92 9.50
N LYS A 64 -6.09 9.24 8.21
CA LYS A 64 -7.13 8.84 7.25
C LYS A 64 -6.82 7.45 6.73
N VAL A 65 -7.78 6.55 6.85
CA VAL A 65 -7.64 5.17 6.38
C VAL A 65 -8.90 4.76 5.65
N ALA A 66 -8.78 3.73 4.84
CA ALA A 66 -9.90 3.13 4.14
C ALA A 66 -9.84 1.63 4.26
N ARG A 67 -11.00 1.03 4.48
CA ARG A 67 -11.09 -0.42 4.42
C ARG A 67 -11.41 -0.80 2.99
N VAL A 68 -10.58 -1.65 2.40
CA VAL A 68 -10.62 -1.95 0.98
C VAL A 68 -10.76 -3.45 0.80
N ARG A 69 -11.73 -3.85 -0.04
CA ARG A 69 -11.86 -5.24 -0.47
C ARG A 69 -11.12 -5.40 -1.79
N LEU A 70 -10.10 -6.23 -1.78
CA LEU A 70 -9.28 -6.46 -2.96
C LEU A 70 -9.95 -7.41 -3.95
N THR A 71 -9.43 -7.44 -5.17
CA THR A 71 -9.95 -8.31 -6.22
C THR A 71 -9.83 -9.80 -5.88
N ASN A 72 -8.94 -10.15 -4.96
CA ASN A 72 -8.82 -11.53 -4.49
C ASN A 72 -9.75 -11.88 -3.32
N GLY A 73 -10.65 -10.96 -2.95
CA GLY A 73 -11.62 -11.19 -1.89
C GLY A 73 -11.16 -10.84 -0.49
N ILE A 74 -9.89 -10.48 -0.32
CA ILE A 74 -9.33 -10.14 1.00
C ILE A 74 -9.64 -8.68 1.32
N GLU A 75 -10.12 -8.43 2.53
CA GLU A 75 -10.38 -7.07 3.02
C GLU A 75 -9.20 -6.60 3.87
N VAL A 76 -8.71 -5.41 3.59
CA VAL A 76 -7.56 -4.84 4.31
C VAL A 76 -7.82 -3.38 4.65
N THR A 77 -7.12 -2.90 5.68
CA THR A 77 -7.12 -1.49 6.03
C THR A 77 -5.89 -0.84 5.42
N SER A 78 -6.10 0.21 4.64
CA SER A 78 -5.04 0.90 3.91
C SER A 78 -4.98 2.37 4.33
N TYR A 79 -3.78 2.92 4.40
CA TYR A 79 -3.57 4.32 4.72
C TYR A 79 -3.74 5.18 3.48
N ILE A 80 -4.40 6.33 3.64
CA ILE A 80 -4.56 7.31 2.57
C ILE A 80 -3.48 8.38 2.79
N PRO A 81 -2.39 8.39 2.00
CA PRO A 81 -1.31 9.34 2.22
C PRO A 81 -1.67 10.74 1.71
N GLY A 82 -1.00 11.75 2.26
CA GLY A 82 -1.14 13.12 1.83
C GLY A 82 -2.24 13.87 2.56
N ILE A 83 -2.43 15.11 2.17
CA ILE A 83 -3.41 16.01 2.78
C ILE A 83 -4.69 15.96 1.97
N GLY A 84 -5.78 15.56 2.63
CA GLY A 84 -7.09 15.51 2.00
C GLY A 84 -7.24 14.38 0.99
N HIS A 85 -8.47 14.01 0.72
CA HIS A 85 -8.78 13.00 -0.28
C HIS A 85 -10.22 13.15 -0.74
N ASN A 86 -10.54 12.49 -1.86
CA ASN A 86 -11.90 12.46 -2.41
C ASN A 86 -12.54 11.08 -2.31
N LEU A 87 -11.97 10.19 -1.50
CA LEU A 87 -12.46 8.83 -1.40
C LEU A 87 -13.74 8.75 -0.58
N GLN A 88 -14.59 7.83 -0.98
CA GLN A 88 -15.83 7.52 -0.29
C GLN A 88 -16.12 6.03 -0.47
N GLU A 89 -17.17 5.55 0.16
CA GLU A 89 -17.61 4.16 -0.01
C GLU A 89 -17.83 3.87 -1.49
N HIS A 90 -17.39 2.69 -1.92
CA HIS A 90 -17.45 2.19 -3.30
C HIS A 90 -16.46 2.85 -4.27
N SER A 91 -15.53 3.67 -3.80
CA SER A 91 -14.44 4.17 -4.64
C SER A 91 -13.47 3.05 -5.00
N VAL A 92 -13.06 3.01 -6.26
CA VAL A 92 -12.07 2.03 -6.73
C VAL A 92 -10.68 2.59 -6.51
N VAL A 93 -9.84 1.84 -5.84
CA VAL A 93 -8.48 2.28 -5.50
C VAL A 93 -7.47 1.21 -5.83
N LEU A 94 -6.21 1.63 -5.92
CA LEU A 94 -5.08 0.74 -6.08
C LEU A 94 -4.25 0.82 -4.81
N ILE A 95 -3.93 -0.32 -4.21
CA ILE A 95 -3.12 -0.35 -3.00
C ILE A 95 -1.76 -1.00 -3.26
N ARG A 96 -0.79 -0.64 -2.43
CA ARG A 96 0.54 -1.23 -2.43
C ARG A 96 0.92 -1.65 -1.02
N GLY A 97 1.95 -2.47 -0.91
CA GLY A 97 2.51 -2.80 0.39
C GLY A 97 3.17 -1.60 1.04
N GLY A 98 3.41 -1.71 2.31
CA GLY A 98 4.02 -0.65 3.09
C GLY A 98 3.21 -0.41 4.36
N ARG A 99 3.81 -0.76 5.48
CA ARG A 99 3.13 -0.63 6.77
C ARG A 99 3.22 0.80 7.29
N VAL A 100 2.18 1.23 7.98
CA VAL A 100 2.21 2.47 8.75
C VAL A 100 2.52 2.09 10.19
N LYS A 101 3.73 2.39 10.62
CA LYS A 101 4.19 2.01 11.97
C LYS A 101 3.34 2.66 13.06
N ASP A 102 2.83 3.83 12.78
CA ASP A 102 2.05 4.65 13.71
C ASP A 102 0.62 4.14 13.92
N LEU A 103 0.15 3.24 13.08
CA LEU A 103 -1.23 2.75 13.13
C LEU A 103 -1.24 1.23 13.30
N HIS A 104 -2.18 0.75 14.11
CA HIS A 104 -2.35 -0.69 14.32
C HIS A 104 -3.04 -1.34 13.11
N GLY A 105 -2.46 -2.44 12.62
CA GLY A 105 -3.10 -3.25 11.59
C GLY A 105 -3.12 -2.64 10.20
N VAL A 106 -2.45 -1.52 9.98
CA VAL A 106 -2.38 -0.89 8.65
C VAL A 106 -1.09 -1.30 7.98
N ARG A 107 -1.19 -2.21 7.01
CA ARG A 107 -0.03 -2.79 6.30
C ARG A 107 0.08 -2.31 4.85
N TYR A 108 -0.81 -1.44 4.41
CA TYR A 108 -0.91 -1.08 3.01
C TYR A 108 -1.14 0.41 2.87
N HIS A 109 -0.82 0.94 1.70
CA HIS A 109 -1.06 2.33 1.34
C HIS A 109 -1.88 2.39 0.08
N ILE A 110 -2.78 3.37 -0.01
CA ILE A 110 -3.49 3.67 -1.26
C ILE A 110 -2.58 4.52 -2.12
N ILE A 111 -2.50 4.19 -3.41
CA ILE A 111 -1.68 4.95 -4.36
C ILE A 111 -2.49 6.13 -4.84
N ARG A 112 -1.96 7.34 -4.62
CA ARG A 112 -2.62 8.59 -5.03
C ARG A 112 -2.42 8.81 -6.52
N GLY A 113 -3.44 9.38 -7.16
CA GLY A 113 -3.38 9.72 -8.57
C GLY A 113 -3.76 8.61 -9.52
N THR A 114 -4.31 7.51 -9.01
CA THR A 114 -4.76 6.37 -9.84
C THR A 114 -6.22 6.06 -9.58
N LEU A 115 -6.89 5.53 -10.58
CA LEU A 115 -8.30 5.12 -10.47
C LEU A 115 -9.14 6.26 -9.89
N ASP A 116 -9.92 5.99 -8.84
CA ASP A 116 -10.80 7.01 -8.24
C ASP A 116 -10.10 7.90 -7.21
N THR A 117 -8.82 7.70 -6.97
CA THR A 117 -8.06 8.50 -6.01
C THR A 117 -7.36 9.65 -6.72
N GLN A 118 -7.71 10.88 -6.36
CA GLN A 118 -7.02 12.05 -6.91
C GLN A 118 -5.65 12.21 -6.24
N GLY A 119 -4.73 12.85 -6.96
CA GLY A 119 -3.46 13.25 -6.38
C GLY A 119 -3.66 14.38 -5.37
N VAL A 120 -2.61 14.62 -4.59
CA VAL A 120 -2.64 15.72 -3.61
C VAL A 120 -2.55 17.06 -4.32
N ALA A 121 -3.49 17.96 -4.04
CA ALA A 121 -3.55 19.28 -4.67
C ALA A 121 -2.37 20.14 -4.20
N ASN A 122 -1.85 20.94 -5.11
CA ASN A 122 -0.79 21.91 -4.81
C ASN A 122 0.50 21.30 -4.25
N ARG A 123 0.75 20.05 -4.55
CA ARG A 123 1.94 19.35 -4.10
C ARG A 123 3.07 19.53 -5.11
N ASN A 124 4.20 20.08 -4.68
CA ASN A 124 5.34 20.33 -5.56
C ASN A 124 6.55 19.45 -5.27
N GLN A 125 6.66 18.93 -4.06
CA GLN A 125 7.78 18.08 -3.65
C GLN A 125 7.30 16.63 -3.53
N ALA A 126 8.14 15.67 -3.90
CA ALA A 126 7.83 14.25 -3.85
C ALA A 126 6.52 13.91 -4.55
N ARG A 127 6.30 14.50 -5.72
CA ARG A 127 5.02 14.39 -6.45
C ARG A 127 4.67 12.94 -6.79
N SER A 128 5.65 12.13 -7.08
CA SER A 128 5.41 10.73 -7.44
C SER A 128 4.80 9.93 -6.29
N LYS A 129 5.09 10.29 -5.05
CA LYS A 129 4.53 9.60 -3.90
C LYS A 129 3.07 9.97 -3.63
N TYR A 130 2.65 11.14 -4.11
CA TYR A 130 1.31 11.66 -3.81
C TYR A 130 0.47 11.87 -5.06
N GLY A 131 0.93 11.38 -6.20
CA GLY A 131 0.15 11.43 -7.43
C GLY A 131 -0.07 12.83 -8.00
N ALA A 132 0.81 13.77 -7.67
CA ALA A 132 0.68 15.12 -8.16
C ALA A 132 1.34 15.27 -9.52
N LYS A 133 0.69 16.02 -10.41
CA LYS A 133 1.21 16.29 -11.75
C LYS A 133 2.30 17.33 -11.71
N ARG A 134 3.21 17.26 -12.66
CA ARG A 134 4.26 18.27 -12.81
C ARG A 134 3.62 19.62 -13.14
N PRO A 135 4.01 20.70 -12.46
CA PRO A 135 3.53 22.02 -12.84
C PRO A 135 3.93 22.35 -14.27
N LYS A 136 3.01 22.91 -15.04
CA LYS A 136 3.31 23.30 -16.41
C LYS A 136 4.21 24.53 -16.42
N ALA A 137 5.12 24.61 -17.40
CA ALA A 137 5.94 25.77 -17.56
C ALA A 137 5.07 27.01 -17.75
N GLY A 138 5.31 28.06 -16.97
CA GLY A 138 4.51 29.27 -17.02
C GLY A 138 3.23 29.22 -16.20
N ALA A 139 2.82 28.04 -15.71
CA ALA A 139 1.67 27.94 -14.82
C ALA A 139 2.05 28.35 -13.42
N LYS A 140 1.31 29.27 -12.84
CA LYS A 140 1.54 29.73 -11.48
C LYS A 140 0.52 29.11 -10.53
N LYS A 141 0.99 28.69 -9.38
CA LYS A 141 0.14 28.09 -8.36
C LYS A 141 0.32 28.77 -7.02
#